data_b6f880cdb0ee21a95352fd9bb62c6a0c
#
_entry.id   b6f880cdb0ee21a95352fd9bb62c6a0c
#
_cell.length_a   1.000
_cell.length_b   1.000
_cell.length_c   1.000
_cell.angle_alpha   90.00
_cell.angle_beta   90.00
_cell.angle_gamma   90.00
#
_symmetry.space_group_name_H-M   'P 1'
#
loop_
_entity.id
_entity.type
_entity.pdbx_description
1 polymer ?
#
loop_
_entity_poly.entity_id
_entity_poly.type
_entity_poly.pdbx_seq_one_letter_code
_entity_poly.pdbx_strand_id
1 'polypeptide(L)'
;MTYFFNTHRMFFNRVTEAYLSEAPFAGAGLAEIENDRLYRVVTGMYSAQMLGTVKSKSMGLLSLEPKMADGSPVTDFDQCILRDKNGNEIKEWYALAAYLQSFGSEGLSAHYARTDGRKTVSHSWSPIQLLKHPNWITLVTVLVLALAVLAVVLVVRALVRRQRRRRYGGGYRRRRFGR
;
A
#
# COMPACT_ATOMS: atom_id res chain seq x y z
N MET A 1 -12.83 -11.34 -2.81
CA MET A 1 -12.30 -10.03 -2.45
C MET A 1 -12.35 -9.12 -3.66
N THR A 2 -12.87 -7.91 -3.48
CA THR A 2 -12.93 -6.87 -4.51
C THR A 2 -12.12 -5.67 -4.03
N TYR A 3 -11.31 -5.08 -4.88
CA TYR A 3 -10.51 -3.91 -4.50
C TYR A 3 -10.38 -2.89 -5.63
N PHE A 4 -10.22 -1.63 -5.22
CA PHE A 4 -10.04 -0.48 -6.09
C PHE A 4 -8.61 0.02 -5.96
N PHE A 5 -7.98 0.32 -7.07
CA PHE A 5 -6.57 0.65 -7.16
C PHE A 5 -6.36 1.86 -8.06
N ASN A 6 -5.70 2.90 -7.54
CA ASN A 6 -5.33 4.06 -8.34
C ASN A 6 -3.82 4.11 -8.56
N THR A 7 -3.38 4.05 -9.80
CA THR A 7 -1.96 4.00 -10.19
C THR A 7 -1.19 5.27 -9.88
N HIS A 8 -1.86 6.43 -9.81
CA HIS A 8 -1.24 7.73 -9.57
C HIS A 8 -1.08 8.06 -8.08
N ARG A 9 -1.63 7.23 -7.21
CA ARG A 9 -1.43 7.41 -5.76
C ARG A 9 -0.01 7.02 -5.35
N MET A 10 0.40 7.55 -4.20
CA MET A 10 1.70 7.27 -3.59
C MET A 10 1.89 5.77 -3.35
N PHE A 11 3.13 5.30 -3.44
CA PHE A 11 3.50 3.93 -3.05
C PHE A 11 2.94 3.61 -1.67
N PHE A 12 2.51 2.36 -1.47
CA PHE A 12 1.88 1.85 -0.25
C PHE A 12 0.51 2.44 0.10
N ASN A 13 -0.07 3.31 -0.76
CA ASN A 13 -1.41 3.85 -0.61
C ASN A 13 -2.21 3.82 -1.92
N ARG A 14 -1.91 2.88 -2.81
CA ARG A 14 -2.56 2.76 -4.12
C ARG A 14 -3.91 2.09 -4.06
N VAL A 15 -4.11 1.14 -3.13
CA VAL A 15 -5.41 0.54 -2.88
C VAL A 15 -6.25 1.55 -2.11
N THR A 16 -7.39 1.93 -2.68
CA THR A 16 -8.29 2.93 -2.10
C THR A 16 -9.39 2.30 -1.25
N GLU A 17 -9.87 1.14 -1.69
CA GLU A 17 -10.95 0.42 -1.04
C GLU A 17 -10.74 -1.08 -1.27
N ALA A 18 -11.07 -1.89 -0.28
CA ALA A 18 -11.01 -3.34 -0.38
C ALA A 18 -12.18 -3.94 0.40
N TYR A 19 -12.86 -4.90 -0.22
CA TYR A 19 -14.03 -5.55 0.34
C TYR A 19 -13.90 -7.06 0.22
N LEU A 20 -14.44 -7.77 1.19
CA LEU A 20 -14.70 -9.20 1.07
C LEU A 20 -16.04 -9.40 0.38
N SER A 21 -16.13 -10.39 -0.51
CA SER A 21 -17.37 -10.80 -1.15
C SER A 21 -17.77 -12.17 -0.62
N GLU A 22 -19.00 -12.33 -0.19
CA GLU A 22 -19.55 -13.62 0.21
C GLU A 22 -19.76 -14.56 -0.98
N ALA A 23 -19.99 -13.97 -2.15
CA ALA A 23 -20.08 -14.71 -3.40
C ALA A 23 -18.69 -14.81 -4.08
N PRO A 24 -18.41 -15.90 -4.83
CA PRO A 24 -17.16 -16.04 -5.56
C PRO A 24 -16.93 -14.95 -6.62
N PHE A 25 -17.98 -14.20 -6.98
CA PHE A 25 -17.96 -13.22 -8.04
C PHE A 25 -18.32 -11.82 -7.52
N ALA A 26 -17.75 -10.77 -8.17
CA ALA A 26 -17.94 -9.40 -7.75
C ALA A 26 -19.42 -8.96 -7.77
N GLY A 27 -19.82 -8.21 -6.78
CA GLY A 27 -21.07 -7.46 -6.77
C GLY A 27 -22.15 -7.91 -5.80
N ALA A 28 -22.01 -9.06 -5.12
CA ALA A 28 -22.95 -9.50 -4.10
C ALA A 28 -22.29 -9.57 -2.72
N GLY A 29 -22.97 -9.03 -1.70
CA GLY A 29 -22.54 -9.17 -0.29
C GLY A 29 -21.14 -8.62 -0.04
N LEU A 30 -20.86 -7.36 -0.39
CA LEU A 30 -19.58 -6.72 -0.08
C LEU A 30 -19.53 -6.33 1.41
N ALA A 31 -18.60 -6.91 2.15
CA ALA A 31 -18.31 -6.57 3.53
C ALA A 31 -16.97 -5.82 3.62
N GLU A 32 -16.91 -4.77 4.41
CA GLU A 32 -15.67 -4.07 4.70
C GLU A 32 -14.69 -4.96 5.47
N ILE A 33 -13.39 -4.74 5.24
CA ILE A 33 -12.34 -5.41 5.98
C ILE A 33 -12.16 -4.67 7.30
N GLU A 34 -12.44 -5.36 8.40
CA GLU A 34 -12.27 -4.86 9.76
C GLU A 34 -10.79 -4.97 10.18
N ASN A 35 -10.22 -3.91 10.74
CA ASN A 35 -8.79 -3.85 11.08
C ASN A 35 -8.38 -4.77 12.22
N ASP A 36 -9.28 -5.07 13.12
CA ASP A 36 -9.09 -5.84 14.38
C ASP A 36 -9.51 -7.31 14.25
N ARG A 37 -9.99 -7.71 13.08
CA ARG A 37 -10.42 -9.07 12.81
C ARG A 37 -9.33 -9.88 12.11
N LEU A 38 -9.17 -11.14 12.52
CA LEU A 38 -8.30 -12.08 11.84
C LEU A 38 -9.04 -12.71 10.65
N TYR A 39 -8.37 -12.74 9.51
CA TYR A 39 -8.85 -13.36 8.29
C TYR A 39 -7.94 -14.51 7.88
N ARG A 40 -8.54 -15.63 7.49
CA ARG A 40 -7.77 -16.73 6.90
C ARG A 40 -7.37 -16.38 5.48
N VAL A 41 -6.07 -16.38 5.22
CA VAL A 41 -5.50 -16.14 3.90
C VAL A 41 -4.80 -17.39 3.40
N VAL A 42 -5.09 -17.82 2.17
CA VAL A 42 -4.37 -18.90 1.49
C VAL A 42 -3.45 -18.26 0.45
N THR A 43 -2.18 -18.61 0.52
CA THR A 43 -1.14 -18.05 -0.37
C THR A 43 -0.03 -19.06 -0.58
N GLY A 44 0.84 -18.83 -1.57
CA GLY A 44 2.03 -19.64 -1.75
C GLY A 44 3.04 -19.45 -0.63
N MET A 45 3.76 -20.50 -0.28
CA MET A 45 4.77 -20.51 0.78
C MET A 45 5.80 -19.40 0.61
N TYR A 46 6.30 -19.22 -0.62
CA TYR A 46 7.26 -18.16 -0.93
C TYR A 46 6.72 -16.76 -0.60
N SER A 47 5.48 -16.50 -0.96
CA SER A 47 4.83 -15.21 -0.66
C SER A 47 4.68 -14.99 0.84
N ALA A 48 4.33 -16.03 1.60
CA ALA A 48 4.21 -15.97 3.05
C ALA A 48 5.58 -15.66 3.72
N GLN A 49 6.64 -16.34 3.32
CA GLN A 49 8.01 -16.14 3.83
C GLN A 49 8.55 -14.74 3.48
N MET A 50 8.17 -14.17 2.32
CA MET A 50 8.58 -12.82 1.92
C MET A 50 8.03 -11.72 2.83
N LEU A 51 6.95 -11.95 3.58
CA LEU A 51 6.38 -10.95 4.49
C LEU A 51 7.38 -10.52 5.56
N GLY A 52 8.15 -11.45 6.13
CA GLY A 52 9.22 -11.15 7.08
C GLY A 52 10.35 -10.32 6.46
N THR A 53 10.71 -10.60 5.21
CA THR A 53 11.70 -9.84 4.45
C THR A 53 11.24 -8.41 4.19
N VAL A 54 9.95 -8.22 3.85
CA VAL A 54 9.37 -6.88 3.66
C VAL A 54 9.48 -6.05 4.94
N LYS A 55 9.19 -6.62 6.11
CA LYS A 55 9.36 -5.96 7.41
C LYS A 55 10.80 -5.48 7.61
N SER A 56 11.78 -6.36 7.40
CA SER A 56 13.20 -6.05 7.59
C SER A 56 13.72 -4.99 6.61
N LYS A 57 13.38 -5.12 5.31
CA LYS A 57 13.81 -4.19 4.25
C LYS A 57 13.15 -2.82 4.33
N SER A 58 11.95 -2.74 4.89
CA SER A 58 11.25 -1.47 5.12
C SER A 58 11.60 -0.81 6.44
N MET A 59 12.59 -1.31 7.19
CA MET A 59 12.94 -0.83 8.54
C MET A 59 11.72 -0.78 9.48
N GLY A 60 10.79 -1.74 9.34
CA GLY A 60 9.59 -1.82 10.14
C GLY A 60 8.42 -0.92 9.69
N LEU A 61 8.60 -0.10 8.65
CA LEU A 61 7.53 0.76 8.11
C LEU A 61 6.35 -0.05 7.54
N LEU A 62 6.65 -1.21 6.97
CA LEU A 62 5.67 -2.16 6.46
C LEU A 62 5.82 -3.43 7.30
N SER A 63 4.94 -3.60 8.25
CA SER A 63 4.89 -4.81 9.06
C SER A 63 3.56 -5.51 8.80
N LEU A 64 3.62 -6.61 8.07
CA LEU A 64 2.55 -7.58 8.01
C LEU A 64 3.04 -8.84 8.72
N GLU A 65 2.45 -9.13 9.86
CA GLU A 65 2.84 -10.25 10.70
C GLU A 65 1.70 -11.29 10.66
N PRO A 66 1.92 -12.44 9.96
CA PRO A 66 0.95 -13.51 9.94
C PRO A 66 0.71 -14.04 11.36
N LYS A 67 -0.54 -14.34 11.67
CA LYS A 67 -0.95 -14.84 12.98
C LYS A 67 -1.67 -16.19 12.85
N MET A 68 -1.52 -17.01 13.87
CA MET A 68 -2.31 -18.21 14.06
C MET A 68 -3.75 -17.85 14.45
N ALA A 69 -4.65 -18.81 14.48
CA ALA A 69 -6.05 -18.59 14.85
C ALA A 69 -6.25 -18.07 16.29
N ASP A 70 -5.30 -18.36 17.16
CA ASP A 70 -5.28 -17.88 18.56
C ASP A 70 -4.66 -16.46 18.71
N GLY A 71 -4.24 -15.84 17.59
CA GLY A 71 -3.62 -14.52 17.58
C GLY A 71 -2.11 -14.51 17.82
N SER A 72 -1.46 -15.65 18.09
CA SER A 72 -0.01 -15.76 18.20
C SER A 72 0.67 -15.58 16.84
N PRO A 73 1.89 -15.00 16.78
CA PRO A 73 2.61 -14.84 15.53
C PRO A 73 3.01 -16.21 14.95
N VAL A 74 2.96 -16.36 13.63
CA VAL A 74 3.46 -17.53 12.93
C VAL A 74 5.00 -17.49 12.92
N THR A 75 5.61 -18.40 13.65
CA THR A 75 7.09 -18.54 13.71
C THR A 75 7.61 -19.58 12.73
N ASP A 76 6.78 -20.57 12.42
CA ASP A 76 7.10 -21.66 11.50
C ASP A 76 5.95 -21.84 10.50
N PHE A 77 6.21 -21.54 9.24
CA PHE A 77 5.23 -21.66 8.16
C PHE A 77 4.95 -23.11 7.75
N ASP A 78 5.82 -24.05 8.09
CA ASP A 78 5.62 -25.48 7.75
C ASP A 78 4.40 -26.06 8.46
N GLN A 79 4.02 -25.50 9.63
CA GLN A 79 2.80 -25.84 10.36
C GLN A 79 1.53 -25.37 9.66
N CYS A 80 1.64 -24.38 8.77
CA CYS A 80 0.53 -23.79 8.03
C CYS A 80 0.30 -24.44 6.66
N ILE A 81 1.12 -25.44 6.28
CA ILE A 81 1.02 -26.11 4.98
C ILE A 81 -0.30 -26.87 4.90
N LEU A 82 -1.07 -26.59 3.85
CA LEU A 82 -2.26 -27.35 3.54
C LEU A 82 -1.88 -28.73 2.99
N ARG A 83 -2.48 -29.77 3.55
CA ARG A 83 -2.27 -31.16 3.15
C ARG A 83 -3.57 -31.82 2.71
N ASP A 84 -3.46 -32.77 1.81
CA ASP A 84 -4.58 -33.60 1.38
C ASP A 84 -4.89 -34.72 2.43
N LYS A 85 -5.91 -35.55 2.12
CA LYS A 85 -6.32 -36.65 3.00
C LYS A 85 -5.22 -37.71 3.21
N ASN A 86 -4.23 -37.77 2.33
CA ASN A 86 -3.11 -38.69 2.39
C ASN A 86 -1.87 -38.09 3.05
N GLY A 87 -1.96 -36.82 3.54
CA GLY A 87 -0.86 -36.09 4.14
C GLY A 87 0.09 -35.42 3.16
N ASN A 88 -0.19 -35.45 1.85
CA ASN A 88 0.63 -34.77 0.85
C ASN A 88 0.37 -33.29 0.83
N GLU A 89 1.41 -32.50 0.62
CA GLU A 89 1.30 -31.06 0.48
C GLU A 89 0.51 -30.69 -0.78
N ILE A 90 -0.48 -29.78 -0.61
CA ILE A 90 -1.26 -29.27 -1.74
C ILE A 90 -0.47 -28.13 -2.40
N LYS A 91 0.09 -28.42 -3.57
CA LYS A 91 0.79 -27.43 -4.40
C LYS A 91 -0.21 -26.54 -5.14
N GLU A 92 0.15 -25.28 -5.39
CA GLU A 92 -0.72 -24.33 -6.11
C GLU A 92 -1.16 -24.86 -7.48
N TRP A 93 -0.21 -25.41 -8.25
CA TRP A 93 -0.52 -25.97 -9.56
C TRP A 93 -1.48 -27.17 -9.49
N TYR A 94 -1.35 -28.01 -8.44
CA TYR A 94 -2.25 -29.14 -8.23
C TYR A 94 -3.66 -28.68 -7.87
N ALA A 95 -3.78 -27.69 -6.96
CA ALA A 95 -5.06 -27.10 -6.61
C ALA A 95 -5.75 -26.47 -7.84
N LEU A 96 -4.98 -25.77 -8.70
CA LEU A 96 -5.47 -25.21 -9.94
C LEU A 96 -5.92 -26.31 -10.92
N ALA A 97 -5.12 -27.35 -11.11
CA ALA A 97 -5.44 -28.49 -11.98
C ALA A 97 -6.74 -29.19 -11.52
N ALA A 98 -6.85 -29.47 -10.22
CA ALA A 98 -8.04 -30.07 -9.63
C ALA A 98 -9.29 -29.19 -9.82
N TYR A 99 -9.13 -27.88 -9.67
CA TYR A 99 -10.21 -26.93 -9.91
C TYR A 99 -10.63 -26.90 -11.38
N LEU A 100 -9.69 -26.88 -12.33
CA LEU A 100 -9.99 -26.94 -13.75
C LEU A 100 -10.68 -28.25 -14.13
N GLN A 101 -10.25 -29.40 -13.57
CA GLN A 101 -10.90 -30.69 -13.78
C GLN A 101 -12.32 -30.75 -13.25
N SER A 102 -12.65 -29.97 -12.21
CA SER A 102 -14.00 -29.93 -11.63
C SER A 102 -15.07 -29.41 -12.60
N PHE A 103 -14.69 -28.71 -13.66
CA PHE A 103 -15.62 -28.24 -14.69
C PHE A 103 -16.03 -29.35 -15.67
N GLY A 104 -15.36 -30.51 -15.67
CA GLY A 104 -15.69 -31.63 -16.54
C GLY A 104 -15.62 -31.30 -18.03
N SER A 105 -16.52 -31.89 -18.81
CA SER A 105 -16.61 -31.67 -20.27
C SER A 105 -17.26 -30.35 -20.66
N GLU A 106 -17.90 -29.65 -19.74
CA GLU A 106 -18.55 -28.35 -20.03
C GLU A 106 -17.54 -27.23 -20.24
N GLY A 107 -16.27 -27.46 -19.84
CA GLY A 107 -15.20 -26.47 -19.93
C GLY A 107 -15.34 -25.34 -18.91
N LEU A 108 -14.52 -24.30 -19.08
CA LEU A 108 -14.55 -23.14 -18.18
C LEU A 108 -15.86 -22.38 -18.27
N SER A 109 -16.44 -22.02 -17.13
CA SER A 109 -17.62 -21.17 -17.07
C SER A 109 -17.41 -19.87 -17.85
N ALA A 110 -18.44 -19.44 -18.58
CA ALA A 110 -18.45 -18.16 -19.34
C ALA A 110 -18.09 -16.95 -18.46
N HIS A 111 -18.21 -17.08 -17.15
CA HIS A 111 -17.75 -16.05 -16.19
C HIS A 111 -16.25 -15.73 -16.33
N TYR A 112 -15.41 -16.71 -16.63
CA TYR A 112 -13.96 -16.52 -16.80
C TYR A 112 -13.58 -15.92 -18.16
N ALA A 113 -14.51 -15.83 -19.10
CA ALA A 113 -14.29 -15.25 -20.43
C ALA A 113 -14.17 -13.70 -20.40
N ARG A 114 -14.51 -13.06 -19.29
CA ARG A 114 -14.50 -11.60 -19.15
C ARG A 114 -14.04 -11.19 -17.75
N THR A 115 -13.66 -9.91 -17.62
CA THR A 115 -13.31 -9.34 -16.30
C THR A 115 -14.54 -9.35 -15.39
N ASP A 116 -14.35 -9.80 -14.17
CA ASP A 116 -15.39 -9.94 -13.16
C ASP A 116 -15.53 -8.73 -12.22
N GLY A 117 -14.75 -7.67 -12.44
CA GLY A 117 -14.80 -6.45 -11.64
C GLY A 117 -14.16 -6.56 -10.25
N ARG A 118 -13.55 -7.71 -9.88
CA ARG A 118 -12.87 -7.86 -8.58
C ARG A 118 -11.68 -6.91 -8.42
N LYS A 119 -11.05 -6.54 -9.51
CA LYS A 119 -9.98 -5.55 -9.55
C LYS A 119 -10.37 -4.38 -10.43
N THR A 120 -10.60 -3.23 -9.84
CA THR A 120 -10.90 -2.01 -10.58
C THR A 120 -9.72 -1.07 -10.53
N VAL A 121 -9.16 -0.75 -11.69
CA VAL A 121 -8.01 0.14 -11.83
C VAL A 121 -8.48 1.50 -12.31
N SER A 122 -8.09 2.56 -11.61
CA SER A 122 -8.30 3.95 -12.02
C SER A 122 -6.97 4.65 -12.27
N HIS A 123 -6.99 5.68 -13.12
CA HIS A 123 -5.85 6.51 -13.46
C HIS A 123 -6.17 7.98 -13.19
N SER A 124 -6.75 8.26 -12.02
CA SER A 124 -7.22 9.60 -11.69
C SER A 124 -6.13 10.44 -11.05
N TRP A 125 -5.93 11.65 -11.56
CA TRP A 125 -5.11 12.71 -10.99
C TRP A 125 -5.90 13.69 -10.12
N SER A 126 -7.20 13.46 -9.90
CA SER A 126 -8.02 14.30 -9.03
C SER A 126 -7.41 14.39 -7.63
N PRO A 127 -7.15 15.60 -7.08
CA PRO A 127 -6.63 15.76 -5.72
C PRO A 127 -7.48 15.05 -4.65
N ILE A 128 -8.80 15.05 -4.84
CA ILE A 128 -9.73 14.36 -3.93
C ILE A 128 -9.45 12.85 -3.95
N GLN A 129 -9.28 12.26 -5.14
CA GLN A 129 -8.99 10.84 -5.27
C GLN A 129 -7.57 10.46 -4.79
N LEU A 130 -6.61 11.36 -4.93
CA LEU A 130 -5.24 11.14 -4.46
C LEU A 130 -5.14 11.16 -2.94
N LEU A 131 -5.97 11.97 -2.28
CA LEU A 131 -5.96 12.17 -0.82
C LEU A 131 -7.06 11.38 -0.08
N LYS A 132 -7.92 10.64 -0.80
CA LYS A 132 -8.96 9.80 -0.18
C LYS A 132 -8.30 8.72 0.68
N HIS A 133 -8.73 8.56 1.94
CA HIS A 133 -8.22 7.57 2.90
C HIS A 133 -6.66 7.50 2.94
N PRO A 134 -5.99 8.57 3.39
CA PRO A 134 -4.54 8.58 3.51
C PRO A 134 -4.11 7.61 4.62
N ASN A 135 -3.13 6.77 4.35
CA ASN A 135 -2.47 6.01 5.39
C ASN A 135 -1.43 6.87 6.12
N TRP A 136 -0.94 6.37 7.25
CA TRP A 136 0.01 7.10 8.08
C TRP A 136 1.32 7.45 7.32
N ILE A 137 1.78 6.58 6.41
CA ILE A 137 2.97 6.82 5.57
C ILE A 137 2.75 8.03 4.65
N THR A 138 1.56 8.16 4.07
CA THR A 138 1.18 9.32 3.26
C THR A 138 1.21 10.60 4.08
N LEU A 139 0.66 10.58 5.30
CA LEU A 139 0.64 11.74 6.18
C LEU A 139 2.06 12.19 6.55
N VAL A 140 2.93 11.26 6.94
CA VAL A 140 4.34 11.56 7.27
C VAL A 140 5.07 12.12 6.05
N THR A 141 4.88 11.54 4.88
CA THR A 141 5.55 12.01 3.66
C THR A 141 5.11 13.43 3.30
N VAL A 142 3.81 13.72 3.36
CA VAL A 142 3.28 15.08 3.11
C VAL A 142 3.84 16.06 4.14
N LEU A 143 3.91 15.69 5.41
CA LEU A 143 4.48 16.53 6.46
C LEU A 143 5.96 16.84 6.19
N VAL A 144 6.77 15.82 5.86
CA VAL A 144 8.20 16.00 5.54
C VAL A 144 8.39 16.93 4.34
N LEU A 145 7.60 16.75 3.28
CA LEU A 145 7.65 17.64 2.11
C LEU A 145 7.25 19.08 2.47
N ALA A 146 6.21 19.26 3.27
CA ALA A 146 5.80 20.59 3.72
C ALA A 146 6.88 21.29 4.54
N LEU A 147 7.54 20.56 5.45
CA LEU A 147 8.66 21.08 6.24
C LEU A 147 9.86 21.43 5.35
N ALA A 148 10.18 20.61 4.37
CA ALA A 148 11.25 20.89 3.40
C ALA A 148 10.97 22.17 2.60
N VAL A 149 9.75 22.34 2.08
CA VAL A 149 9.33 23.56 1.38
C VAL A 149 9.40 24.78 2.32
N LEU A 150 8.94 24.66 3.56
CA LEU A 150 9.02 25.74 4.55
C LEU A 150 10.49 26.12 4.81
N ALA A 151 11.37 25.16 4.99
CA ALA A 151 12.80 25.39 5.19
C ALA A 151 13.41 26.17 4.00
N VAL A 152 13.12 25.75 2.76
CA VAL A 152 13.57 26.47 1.56
C VAL A 152 13.06 27.91 1.53
N VAL A 153 11.77 28.12 1.83
CA VAL A 153 11.17 29.48 1.88
C VAL A 153 11.85 30.33 2.94
N LEU A 154 12.12 29.78 4.12
CA LEU A 154 12.81 30.51 5.20
C LEU A 154 14.24 30.87 4.80
N VAL A 155 14.99 29.96 4.20
CA VAL A 155 16.34 30.23 3.69
C VAL A 155 16.34 31.33 2.64
N VAL A 156 15.45 31.23 1.63
CA VAL A 156 15.32 32.27 0.59
C VAL A 156 14.96 33.63 1.21
N ARG A 157 14.00 33.66 2.13
CA ARG A 157 13.65 34.89 2.85
C ARG A 157 14.84 35.48 3.64
N ALA A 158 15.61 34.64 4.32
CA ALA A 158 16.80 35.08 5.06
C ALA A 158 17.87 35.64 4.12
N LEU A 159 18.13 35.01 2.98
CA LEU A 159 19.08 35.49 1.97
C LEU A 159 18.65 36.83 1.37
N VAL A 160 17.40 36.97 0.98
CA VAL A 160 16.82 38.23 0.45
C VAL A 160 16.92 39.36 1.50
N ARG A 161 16.59 39.07 2.76
CA ARG A 161 16.75 40.04 3.86
C ARG A 161 18.20 40.48 4.03
N ARG A 162 19.15 39.50 3.95
CA ARG A 162 20.59 39.77 4.06
C ARG A 162 21.12 40.63 2.90
N GLN A 163 20.66 40.36 1.69
CA GLN A 163 20.99 41.17 0.51
C GLN A 163 20.45 42.60 0.62
N ARG A 164 19.19 42.76 1.04
CA ARG A 164 18.58 44.11 1.26
C ARG A 164 19.36 44.90 2.31
N ARG A 165 19.73 44.31 3.44
CA ARG A 165 20.55 44.98 4.48
C ARG A 165 21.91 45.41 3.94
N ARG A 166 22.56 44.61 3.08
CA ARG A 166 23.84 45.01 2.45
C ARG A 166 23.70 46.15 1.47
N ARG A 167 22.62 46.22 0.70
CA ARG A 167 22.36 47.32 -0.24
C ARG A 167 22.01 48.61 0.46
N TYR A 168 21.27 48.61 1.54
CA TYR A 168 20.85 49.81 2.28
C TYR A 168 21.81 50.20 3.39
N GLY A 169 22.61 49.32 3.95
CA GLY A 169 23.58 49.58 5.00
C GLY A 169 24.87 50.28 4.51
N GLY A 170 25.18 50.22 3.21
CA GLY A 170 26.37 50.86 2.61
C GLY A 170 26.24 52.38 2.43
N GLY A 171 25.02 52.92 2.47
CA GLY A 171 24.78 54.38 2.23
C GLY A 171 25.13 55.31 3.39
N TYR A 172 25.10 54.82 4.61
CA TYR A 172 25.35 55.66 5.78
C TYR A 172 26.85 55.85 6.13
N ARG A 173 27.76 55.02 5.65
CA ARG A 173 29.22 55.10 5.97
C ARG A 173 29.95 56.14 5.10
N ARG A 174 29.38 56.58 3.94
CA ARG A 174 30.08 57.54 3.02
C ARG A 174 29.88 59.00 3.38
N ARG A 175 29.01 59.35 4.33
CA ARG A 175 28.78 60.78 4.71
C ARG A 175 29.56 61.24 5.94
N ARG A 176 30.42 60.44 6.57
CA ARG A 176 31.12 60.82 7.80
C ARG A 176 32.63 61.12 7.63
N PHE A 177 33.12 61.12 6.38
CA PHE A 177 34.52 61.52 6.10
C PHE A 177 34.54 62.55 4.96
N GLY A 178 34.00 63.73 5.24
CA GLY A 178 34.06 64.89 4.36
C GLY A 178 33.87 66.16 5.19
N ARG A 179 34.83 66.45 6.04
CA ARG A 179 35.17 67.77 6.55
C ARG A 179 36.63 67.76 7.04
#